data_73cc028a292dcba50de051a4fa661798
#
_entry.id   73cc028a292dcba50de051a4fa661798
#
_cell.length_a   1.000
_cell.length_b   1.000
_cell.length_c   1.000
_cell.angle_alpha   90.00
_cell.angle_beta   90.00
_cell.angle_gamma   90.00
#
_symmetry.space_group_name_H-M   'P 1'
#
loop_
_entity.id
_entity.type
_entity.pdbx_description
1 polymer ?
#
loop_
_entity_poly.entity_id
_entity_poly.type
_entity_poly.pdbx_seq_one_letter_code
_entity_poly.pdbx_strand_id
1 'polypeptide(L)'
;MATPFLSSEEYDERAHQFYNEGRYDDAVETLREGLDVYPNSVELHIGLGYAFHAREEFAWARRSFEEALILDSEHEDALAGFGETLLKFGQRPAALRSFRRILELGYSDDLELMLQVGRALFREGLIDDAKQFFEVAVEQAPESAEAVACVGYAQHRLGDNDEAITTLRRALQLDSDHSEARIYLGNILYDRGDYEAALYHLDRSSPDDHWDELGIWRIIELKKTVYRLRDNDGELKPWQDRLKDLAGEPDDIDEMLAEIEAKVVESDQEQARGQLELFGALLTSLAGRTEDPELHTVALDERRQLEGTWDEIVDQMHLASGTARTGTVEEYMATEARRAHTLTGLTVSTSDAESFVRAIAHAGLVRIVK
;
A
#
# COMPACT_ATOMS: atom_id res chain seq x y z
N MET A 1 -35.51 -51.20 -11.40
CA MET A 1 -35.82 -50.03 -12.23
C MET A 1 -34.50 -49.45 -12.68
N ALA A 2 -34.23 -49.42 -13.98
CA ALA A 2 -33.00 -48.76 -14.45
C ALA A 2 -33.11 -47.28 -14.04
N THR A 3 -32.13 -46.78 -13.33
CA THR A 3 -31.99 -45.33 -13.14
C THR A 3 -31.96 -44.69 -14.52
N PRO A 4 -32.79 -43.68 -14.80
CA PRO A 4 -32.71 -43.02 -16.09
C PRO A 4 -31.27 -42.46 -16.20
N PHE A 5 -30.59 -42.80 -17.31
CA PHE A 5 -29.30 -42.22 -17.62
C PHE A 5 -29.53 -40.70 -17.74
N LEU A 6 -28.77 -39.93 -16.98
CA LEU A 6 -28.75 -38.49 -17.13
C LEU A 6 -28.21 -38.12 -18.52
N SER A 7 -28.69 -37.05 -19.13
CA SER A 7 -28.08 -36.48 -20.34
C SER A 7 -26.72 -35.85 -20.03
N SER A 8 -25.92 -35.55 -21.04
CA SER A 8 -24.66 -34.80 -20.85
C SER A 8 -24.90 -33.45 -20.20
N GLU A 9 -25.97 -32.77 -20.56
CA GLU A 9 -26.39 -31.48 -19.99
C GLU A 9 -26.76 -31.60 -18.49
N GLU A 10 -27.51 -32.69 -18.12
CA GLU A 10 -27.86 -32.92 -16.70
C GLU A 10 -26.65 -33.30 -15.85
N TYR A 11 -25.62 -33.95 -16.40
CA TYR A 11 -24.34 -34.17 -15.72
C TYR A 11 -23.58 -32.84 -15.53
N ASP A 12 -23.55 -32.01 -16.58
CA ASP A 12 -22.88 -30.72 -16.54
C ASP A 12 -23.54 -29.76 -15.53
N GLU A 13 -24.86 -29.60 -15.58
CA GLU A 13 -25.62 -28.78 -14.62
C GLU A 13 -25.37 -29.22 -13.17
N ARG A 14 -25.37 -30.53 -12.93
CA ARG A 14 -25.13 -31.06 -11.58
C ARG A 14 -23.70 -30.82 -11.11
N ALA A 15 -22.73 -30.98 -11.98
CA ALA A 15 -21.34 -30.71 -11.68
C ALA A 15 -21.10 -29.21 -11.42
N HIS A 16 -21.75 -28.36 -12.22
CA HIS A 16 -21.71 -26.91 -12.03
C HIS A 16 -22.30 -26.49 -10.68
N GLN A 17 -23.39 -27.15 -10.23
CA GLN A 17 -23.92 -26.91 -8.90
C GLN A 17 -22.89 -27.26 -7.81
N PHE A 18 -22.24 -28.45 -7.90
CA PHE A 18 -21.19 -28.83 -6.93
C PHE A 18 -20.00 -27.86 -6.97
N TYR A 19 -19.62 -27.43 -8.16
CA TYR A 19 -18.54 -26.44 -8.33
C TYR A 19 -18.86 -25.13 -7.60
N ASN A 20 -20.07 -24.61 -7.75
CA ASN A 20 -20.52 -23.37 -7.10
C ASN A 20 -20.65 -23.53 -5.57
N GLU A 21 -20.88 -24.76 -5.08
CA GLU A 21 -20.87 -25.08 -3.66
C GLU A 21 -19.44 -25.27 -3.09
N GLY A 22 -18.40 -25.17 -3.92
CA GLY A 22 -17.00 -25.43 -3.56
C GLY A 22 -16.68 -26.92 -3.38
N ARG A 23 -17.57 -27.81 -3.79
CA ARG A 23 -17.46 -29.26 -3.69
C ARG A 23 -16.80 -29.83 -4.96
N TYR A 24 -15.57 -29.47 -5.17
CA TYR A 24 -14.84 -29.79 -6.41
C TYR A 24 -14.62 -31.29 -6.61
N ASP A 25 -14.50 -32.07 -5.52
CA ASP A 25 -14.37 -33.51 -5.61
C ASP A 25 -15.63 -34.16 -6.20
N ASP A 26 -16.80 -33.73 -5.71
CA ASP A 26 -18.10 -34.23 -6.21
C ASP A 26 -18.34 -33.79 -7.67
N ALA A 27 -17.89 -32.58 -8.03
CA ALA A 27 -17.95 -32.11 -9.42
C ALA A 27 -17.09 -32.96 -10.33
N VAL A 28 -15.84 -33.28 -9.97
CA VAL A 28 -14.93 -34.14 -10.73
C VAL A 28 -15.52 -35.55 -10.89
N GLU A 29 -16.09 -36.13 -9.82
CA GLU A 29 -16.72 -37.47 -9.88
C GLU A 29 -17.91 -37.46 -10.85
N THR A 30 -18.82 -36.48 -10.71
CA THR A 30 -20.00 -36.31 -11.58
C THR A 30 -19.61 -36.17 -13.07
N LEU A 31 -18.60 -35.35 -13.36
CA LEU A 31 -18.12 -35.12 -14.73
C LEU A 31 -17.46 -36.36 -15.33
N ARG A 32 -16.72 -37.13 -14.53
CA ARG A 32 -16.16 -38.41 -14.96
C ARG A 32 -17.24 -39.45 -15.28
N GLU A 33 -18.26 -39.56 -14.39
CA GLU A 33 -19.42 -40.44 -14.67
C GLU A 33 -20.12 -40.02 -15.97
N GLY A 34 -20.27 -38.69 -16.21
CA GLY A 34 -20.83 -38.18 -17.47
C GLY A 34 -19.98 -38.51 -18.67
N LEU A 35 -18.65 -38.39 -18.58
CA LEU A 35 -17.71 -38.71 -19.66
C LEU A 35 -17.59 -40.21 -19.94
N ASP A 36 -17.85 -41.08 -18.97
CA ASP A 36 -17.95 -42.53 -19.21
C ASP A 36 -19.12 -42.86 -20.12
N VAL A 37 -20.19 -42.07 -20.10
CA VAL A 37 -21.37 -42.20 -20.95
C VAL A 37 -21.28 -41.38 -22.23
N TYR A 38 -20.74 -40.16 -22.11
CA TYR A 38 -20.64 -39.15 -23.19
C TYR A 38 -19.18 -38.70 -23.41
N PRO A 39 -18.27 -39.58 -23.89
CA PRO A 39 -16.84 -39.32 -23.96
C PRO A 39 -16.45 -38.16 -24.92
N ASN A 40 -17.35 -37.73 -25.78
CA ASN A 40 -17.15 -36.69 -26.76
C ASN A 40 -17.91 -35.38 -26.39
N SER A 41 -18.41 -35.23 -25.16
CA SER A 41 -19.02 -33.97 -24.75
C SER A 41 -17.92 -32.94 -24.43
N VAL A 42 -17.93 -31.83 -25.16
CA VAL A 42 -17.00 -30.72 -25.00
C VAL A 42 -17.22 -30.06 -23.64
N GLU A 43 -18.47 -29.83 -23.27
CA GLU A 43 -18.90 -29.18 -22.04
C GLU A 43 -18.41 -29.95 -20.81
N LEU A 44 -18.54 -31.28 -20.80
CA LEU A 44 -18.07 -32.11 -19.68
C LEU A 44 -16.54 -32.10 -19.55
N HIS A 45 -15.81 -32.05 -20.67
CA HIS A 45 -14.35 -31.88 -20.61
C HIS A 45 -13.95 -30.49 -20.10
N ILE A 46 -14.67 -29.44 -20.49
CA ILE A 46 -14.45 -28.09 -20.00
C ILE A 46 -14.73 -28.01 -18.49
N GLY A 47 -15.91 -28.50 -18.06
CA GLY A 47 -16.25 -28.54 -16.64
C GLY A 47 -15.23 -29.30 -15.81
N LEU A 48 -14.74 -30.45 -16.32
CA LEU A 48 -13.69 -31.23 -15.67
C LEU A 48 -12.36 -30.47 -15.60
N GLY A 49 -12.03 -29.69 -16.64
CA GLY A 49 -10.87 -28.79 -16.65
C GLY A 49 -10.93 -27.75 -15.55
N TYR A 50 -12.06 -27.04 -15.43
CA TYR A 50 -12.26 -26.04 -14.37
C TYR A 50 -12.31 -26.67 -12.98
N ALA A 51 -12.95 -27.84 -12.81
CA ALA A 51 -12.98 -28.52 -11.51
C ALA A 51 -11.57 -28.93 -11.04
N PHE A 52 -10.73 -29.45 -11.94
CA PHE A 52 -9.33 -29.72 -11.63
C PHE A 52 -8.50 -28.44 -11.38
N HIS A 53 -8.78 -27.37 -12.13
CA HIS A 53 -8.11 -26.09 -11.94
C HIS A 53 -8.41 -25.51 -10.56
N ALA A 54 -9.66 -25.61 -10.09
CA ALA A 54 -10.08 -25.18 -8.75
C ALA A 54 -9.42 -26.01 -7.62
N ARG A 55 -9.08 -27.28 -7.91
CA ARG A 55 -8.31 -28.16 -7.01
C ARG A 55 -6.79 -27.97 -7.12
N GLU A 56 -6.34 -27.01 -7.93
CA GLU A 56 -4.91 -26.79 -8.23
C GLU A 56 -4.22 -28.00 -8.90
N GLU A 57 -4.99 -28.94 -9.43
CA GLU A 57 -4.51 -30.10 -10.20
C GLU A 57 -4.27 -29.73 -11.67
N PHE A 58 -3.40 -28.74 -11.90
CA PHE A 58 -3.21 -28.07 -13.19
C PHE A 58 -2.82 -29.03 -14.34
N ALA A 59 -2.14 -30.13 -14.04
CA ALA A 59 -1.79 -31.12 -15.06
C ALA A 59 -3.03 -31.84 -15.61
N TRP A 60 -4.00 -32.17 -14.77
CA TRP A 60 -5.27 -32.78 -15.17
C TRP A 60 -6.20 -31.74 -15.83
N ALA A 61 -6.22 -30.51 -15.30
CA ALA A 61 -6.95 -29.39 -15.91
C ALA A 61 -6.50 -29.18 -17.36
N ARG A 62 -5.19 -29.10 -17.59
CA ARG A 62 -4.59 -28.94 -18.91
C ARG A 62 -5.07 -30.06 -19.86
N ARG A 63 -4.99 -31.30 -19.40
CA ARG A 63 -5.40 -32.46 -20.23
C ARG A 63 -6.88 -32.38 -20.59
N SER A 64 -7.75 -32.05 -19.65
CA SER A 64 -9.17 -31.91 -19.89
C SER A 64 -9.50 -30.85 -20.93
N PHE A 65 -8.86 -29.66 -20.82
CA PHE A 65 -9.01 -28.59 -21.83
C PHE A 65 -8.41 -29.00 -23.19
N GLU A 66 -7.29 -29.74 -23.22
CA GLU A 66 -6.73 -30.26 -24.48
C GLU A 66 -7.70 -31.21 -25.15
N GLU A 67 -8.38 -32.13 -24.42
CA GLU A 67 -9.41 -33.00 -24.97
C GLU A 67 -10.63 -32.22 -25.48
N ALA A 68 -11.08 -31.18 -24.75
CA ALA A 68 -12.14 -30.29 -25.22
C ALA A 68 -11.74 -29.59 -26.53
N LEU A 69 -10.52 -29.08 -26.64
CA LEU A 69 -10.01 -28.39 -27.85
C LEU A 69 -9.72 -29.34 -29.01
N ILE A 70 -9.53 -30.64 -28.76
CA ILE A 70 -9.48 -31.68 -29.82
C ILE A 70 -10.87 -31.89 -30.41
N LEU A 71 -11.91 -31.84 -29.58
CA LEU A 71 -13.30 -32.03 -30.02
C LEU A 71 -13.84 -30.75 -30.69
N ASP A 72 -13.61 -29.59 -30.08
CA ASP A 72 -13.93 -28.28 -30.63
C ASP A 72 -12.76 -27.29 -30.41
N SER A 73 -11.98 -27.07 -31.46
CA SER A 73 -10.78 -26.22 -31.41
C SER A 73 -11.06 -24.70 -31.31
N GLU A 74 -12.32 -24.33 -31.43
CA GLU A 74 -12.74 -22.93 -31.44
C GLU A 74 -13.61 -22.54 -30.24
N HIS A 75 -13.83 -23.49 -29.31
CA HIS A 75 -14.64 -23.25 -28.12
C HIS A 75 -13.95 -22.25 -27.17
N GLU A 76 -14.61 -21.14 -26.90
CA GLU A 76 -14.09 -19.99 -26.15
C GLU A 76 -13.70 -20.35 -24.71
N ASP A 77 -14.56 -21.05 -23.98
CA ASP A 77 -14.30 -21.46 -22.58
C ASP A 77 -13.13 -22.45 -22.49
N ALA A 78 -13.02 -23.37 -23.46
CA ALA A 78 -11.88 -24.27 -23.52
C ALA A 78 -10.58 -23.55 -23.78
N LEU A 79 -10.59 -22.53 -24.67
CA LEU A 79 -9.44 -21.68 -24.95
C LEU A 79 -9.07 -20.83 -23.73
N ALA A 80 -10.05 -20.29 -23.00
CA ALA A 80 -9.85 -19.50 -21.79
C ALA A 80 -9.24 -20.37 -20.68
N GLY A 81 -9.88 -21.48 -20.32
CA GLY A 81 -9.41 -22.38 -19.27
C GLY A 81 -8.04 -23.01 -19.59
N PHE A 82 -7.79 -23.35 -20.87
CA PHE A 82 -6.48 -23.81 -21.31
C PHE A 82 -5.41 -22.72 -21.15
N GLY A 83 -5.72 -21.48 -21.56
CA GLY A 83 -4.84 -20.33 -21.39
C GLY A 83 -4.50 -20.05 -19.93
N GLU A 84 -5.50 -20.05 -19.05
CA GLU A 84 -5.30 -19.89 -17.60
C GLU A 84 -4.40 -21.00 -17.02
N THR A 85 -4.65 -22.23 -17.44
CA THR A 85 -3.83 -23.38 -17.00
C THR A 85 -2.38 -23.26 -17.49
N LEU A 86 -2.17 -22.80 -18.72
CA LEU A 86 -0.82 -22.54 -19.26
C LEU A 86 -0.07 -21.44 -18.47
N LEU A 87 -0.79 -20.43 -17.97
CA LEU A 87 -0.20 -19.41 -17.08
C LEU A 87 0.35 -20.04 -15.79
N LYS A 88 -0.39 -20.99 -15.19
CA LYS A 88 0.08 -21.73 -13.99
C LYS A 88 1.37 -22.53 -14.23
N PHE A 89 1.62 -22.96 -15.47
CA PHE A 89 2.89 -23.57 -15.87
C PHE A 89 3.95 -22.55 -16.30
N GLY A 90 3.70 -21.26 -16.20
CA GLY A 90 4.62 -20.21 -16.64
C GLY A 90 4.75 -20.11 -18.18
N GLN A 91 3.88 -20.78 -18.93
CA GLN A 91 3.91 -20.84 -20.41
C GLN A 91 3.20 -19.61 -21.02
N ARG A 92 3.61 -18.40 -20.57
CA ARG A 92 3.00 -17.11 -20.96
C ARG A 92 2.78 -16.94 -22.49
N PRO A 93 3.76 -17.23 -23.38
CA PRO A 93 3.54 -17.03 -24.81
C PRO A 93 2.48 -17.96 -25.40
N ALA A 94 2.31 -19.17 -24.85
CA ALA A 94 1.28 -20.10 -25.30
C ALA A 94 -0.11 -19.67 -24.77
N ALA A 95 -0.19 -19.26 -23.52
CA ALA A 95 -1.41 -18.70 -22.93
C ALA A 95 -1.93 -17.49 -23.73
N LEU A 96 -1.04 -16.52 -24.01
CA LEU A 96 -1.40 -15.34 -24.80
C LEU A 96 -1.89 -15.69 -26.21
N ARG A 97 -1.37 -16.75 -26.84
CA ARG A 97 -1.91 -17.22 -28.13
C ARG A 97 -3.33 -17.76 -27.97
N SER A 98 -3.59 -18.52 -26.91
CA SER A 98 -4.92 -19.06 -26.63
C SER A 98 -5.94 -17.93 -26.44
N PHE A 99 -5.60 -16.93 -25.63
CA PHE A 99 -6.47 -15.78 -25.38
C PHE A 99 -6.68 -14.90 -26.61
N ARG A 100 -5.64 -14.64 -27.43
CA ARG A 100 -5.80 -13.89 -28.68
C ARG A 100 -6.70 -14.64 -29.67
N ARG A 101 -6.66 -15.97 -29.66
CA ARG A 101 -7.54 -16.76 -30.51
C ARG A 101 -9.01 -16.50 -30.22
N ILE A 102 -9.39 -16.26 -28.95
CA ILE A 102 -10.75 -15.89 -28.55
C ILE A 102 -11.19 -14.59 -29.27
N LEU A 103 -10.33 -13.56 -29.28
CA LEU A 103 -10.61 -12.31 -29.99
C LEU A 103 -10.69 -12.47 -31.50
N GLU A 104 -9.80 -13.29 -32.10
CA GLU A 104 -9.80 -13.59 -33.52
C GLU A 104 -11.06 -14.32 -33.98
N LEU A 105 -11.65 -15.14 -33.10
CA LEU A 105 -12.89 -15.88 -33.36
C LEU A 105 -14.14 -15.01 -33.23
N GLY A 106 -14.01 -13.81 -32.65
CA GLY A 106 -15.08 -12.83 -32.56
C GLY A 106 -15.87 -12.86 -31.25
N TYR A 107 -15.37 -13.57 -30.21
CA TYR A 107 -16.00 -13.64 -28.88
C TYR A 107 -15.75 -12.39 -28.01
N SER A 108 -15.40 -11.27 -28.65
CA SER A 108 -15.15 -10.00 -27.96
C SER A 108 -16.41 -9.40 -27.31
N ASP A 109 -17.59 -9.83 -27.74
CA ASP A 109 -18.89 -9.39 -27.21
C ASP A 109 -19.31 -10.13 -25.93
N ASP A 110 -18.60 -11.19 -25.55
CA ASP A 110 -18.80 -11.84 -24.26
C ASP A 110 -18.05 -11.09 -23.15
N LEU A 111 -18.81 -10.29 -22.41
CA LEU A 111 -18.29 -9.47 -21.31
C LEU A 111 -17.61 -10.31 -20.22
N GLU A 112 -18.26 -11.42 -19.82
CA GLU A 112 -17.75 -12.24 -18.71
C GLU A 112 -16.46 -12.95 -19.10
N LEU A 113 -16.40 -13.47 -20.31
CA LEU A 113 -15.18 -14.06 -20.86
C LEU A 113 -14.03 -13.06 -20.95
N MET A 114 -14.29 -11.82 -21.40
CA MET A 114 -13.26 -10.77 -21.45
C MET A 114 -12.75 -10.43 -20.06
N LEU A 115 -13.63 -10.31 -19.10
CA LEU A 115 -13.25 -10.06 -17.70
C LEU A 115 -12.49 -11.23 -17.09
N GLN A 116 -12.90 -12.46 -17.36
CA GLN A 116 -12.23 -13.66 -16.88
C GLN A 116 -10.78 -13.72 -17.37
N VAL A 117 -10.57 -13.60 -18.68
CA VAL A 117 -9.23 -13.60 -19.29
C VAL A 117 -8.39 -12.44 -18.76
N GLY A 118 -8.97 -11.24 -18.69
CA GLY A 118 -8.31 -10.06 -18.14
C GLY A 118 -7.86 -10.25 -16.70
N ARG A 119 -8.72 -10.81 -15.84
CA ARG A 119 -8.38 -11.11 -14.44
C ARG A 119 -7.30 -12.18 -14.32
N ALA A 120 -7.33 -13.21 -15.17
CA ALA A 120 -6.29 -14.24 -15.19
C ALA A 120 -4.92 -13.64 -15.53
N LEU A 121 -4.84 -12.79 -16.55
CA LEU A 121 -3.63 -12.08 -16.96
C LEU A 121 -3.14 -11.11 -15.88
N PHE A 122 -4.07 -10.38 -15.25
CA PHE A 122 -3.77 -9.44 -14.18
C PHE A 122 -3.13 -10.13 -12.97
N ARG A 123 -3.67 -11.26 -12.53
CA ARG A 123 -3.13 -12.08 -11.43
C ARG A 123 -1.72 -12.57 -11.70
N GLU A 124 -1.40 -12.90 -12.94
CA GLU A 124 -0.07 -13.37 -13.36
C GLU A 124 0.91 -12.24 -13.71
N GLY A 125 0.50 -10.99 -13.48
CA GLY A 125 1.34 -9.80 -13.68
C GLY A 125 1.53 -9.38 -15.15
N LEU A 126 0.71 -9.90 -16.06
CA LEU A 126 0.67 -9.51 -17.48
C LEU A 126 -0.29 -8.33 -17.67
N ILE A 127 0.05 -7.20 -17.03
CA ILE A 127 -0.87 -6.08 -16.83
C ILE A 127 -1.24 -5.38 -18.14
N ASP A 128 -0.30 -5.22 -19.07
CA ASP A 128 -0.58 -4.62 -20.40
C ASP A 128 -1.58 -5.48 -21.20
N ASP A 129 -1.37 -6.81 -21.21
CA ASP A 129 -2.29 -7.72 -21.88
C ASP A 129 -3.66 -7.75 -21.16
N ALA A 130 -3.69 -7.76 -19.82
CA ALA A 130 -4.92 -7.67 -19.04
C ALA A 130 -5.72 -6.42 -19.37
N LYS A 131 -5.06 -5.25 -19.41
CA LYS A 131 -5.67 -3.97 -19.75
C LYS A 131 -6.36 -4.02 -21.11
N GLN A 132 -5.75 -4.64 -22.13
CA GLN A 132 -6.37 -4.80 -23.45
C GLN A 132 -7.69 -5.55 -23.39
N PHE A 133 -7.77 -6.67 -22.65
CA PHE A 133 -9.02 -7.41 -22.47
C PHE A 133 -10.06 -6.63 -21.69
N PHE A 134 -9.67 -5.89 -20.64
CA PHE A 134 -10.57 -5.02 -19.91
C PHE A 134 -11.09 -3.85 -20.77
N GLU A 135 -10.26 -3.28 -21.64
CA GLU A 135 -10.68 -2.24 -22.57
C GLU A 135 -11.70 -2.78 -23.59
N VAL A 136 -11.51 -4.00 -24.12
CA VAL A 136 -12.51 -4.68 -24.95
C VAL A 136 -13.82 -4.87 -24.19
N ALA A 137 -13.76 -5.31 -22.91
CA ALA A 137 -14.93 -5.43 -22.07
C ALA A 137 -15.69 -4.08 -21.91
N VAL A 138 -14.96 -2.98 -21.72
CA VAL A 138 -15.56 -1.63 -21.61
C VAL A 138 -16.14 -1.16 -22.94
N GLU A 139 -15.54 -1.51 -24.09
CA GLU A 139 -16.09 -1.17 -25.41
C GLU A 139 -17.44 -1.87 -25.64
N GLN A 140 -17.60 -3.09 -25.20
CA GLN A 140 -18.85 -3.85 -25.32
C GLN A 140 -19.89 -3.41 -24.28
N ALA A 141 -19.47 -3.16 -23.05
CA ALA A 141 -20.34 -2.77 -21.94
C ALA A 141 -19.85 -1.49 -21.24
N PRO A 142 -20.00 -0.31 -21.86
CA PRO A 142 -19.46 0.94 -21.33
C PRO A 142 -20.13 1.39 -20.01
N GLU A 143 -21.26 0.78 -19.65
CA GLU A 143 -22.00 1.01 -18.42
C GLU A 143 -21.70 -0.03 -17.33
N SER A 144 -20.82 -1.00 -17.60
CA SER A 144 -20.37 -1.97 -16.59
C SER A 144 -19.36 -1.29 -15.67
N ALA A 145 -19.76 -1.06 -14.42
CA ALA A 145 -18.87 -0.50 -13.39
C ALA A 145 -17.66 -1.42 -13.16
N GLU A 146 -17.89 -2.72 -13.19
CA GLU A 146 -16.87 -3.77 -13.01
C GLU A 146 -15.81 -3.70 -14.12
N ALA A 147 -16.23 -3.66 -15.39
CA ALA A 147 -15.29 -3.57 -16.52
C ALA A 147 -14.46 -2.28 -16.45
N VAL A 148 -15.10 -1.15 -16.15
CA VAL A 148 -14.43 0.15 -16.00
C VAL A 148 -13.45 0.11 -14.81
N ALA A 149 -13.84 -0.50 -13.69
CA ALA A 149 -12.97 -0.63 -12.53
C ALA A 149 -11.73 -1.47 -12.83
N CYS A 150 -11.89 -2.60 -13.55
CA CYS A 150 -10.77 -3.45 -13.96
C CYS A 150 -9.73 -2.70 -14.82
N VAL A 151 -10.18 -1.80 -15.73
CA VAL A 151 -9.24 -0.91 -16.46
C VAL A 151 -8.50 0.01 -15.48
N GLY A 152 -9.20 0.59 -14.50
CA GLY A 152 -8.58 1.44 -13.48
C GLY A 152 -7.54 0.70 -12.63
N TYR A 153 -7.80 -0.57 -12.27
CA TYR A 153 -6.83 -1.41 -11.56
C TYR A 153 -5.58 -1.67 -12.40
N ALA A 154 -5.75 -1.96 -13.69
CA ALA A 154 -4.63 -2.18 -14.60
C ALA A 154 -3.81 -0.90 -14.78
N GLN A 155 -4.44 0.27 -14.96
CA GLN A 155 -3.76 1.56 -15.05
C GLN A 155 -2.93 1.85 -13.79
N HIS A 156 -3.50 1.61 -12.61
CA HIS A 156 -2.76 1.77 -11.35
C HIS A 156 -1.53 0.86 -11.28
N ARG A 157 -1.66 -0.41 -11.64
CA ARG A 157 -0.55 -1.37 -11.66
C ARG A 157 0.55 -1.01 -12.67
N LEU A 158 0.21 -0.28 -13.74
CA LEU A 158 1.16 0.26 -14.73
C LEU A 158 1.81 1.58 -14.26
N GLY A 159 1.30 2.20 -13.19
CA GLY A 159 1.77 3.47 -12.66
C GLY A 159 1.04 4.69 -13.22
N ASP A 160 0.04 4.50 -14.07
CA ASP A 160 -0.77 5.56 -14.69
C ASP A 160 -1.84 6.08 -13.70
N ASN A 161 -1.40 6.56 -12.54
CA ASN A 161 -2.27 6.88 -11.40
C ASN A 161 -3.30 7.98 -11.69
N ASP A 162 -2.98 8.99 -12.51
CA ASP A 162 -3.93 10.06 -12.83
C ASP A 162 -5.09 9.54 -13.71
N GLU A 163 -4.78 8.65 -14.64
CA GLU A 163 -5.78 7.97 -15.47
C GLU A 163 -6.60 6.99 -14.62
N ALA A 164 -5.95 6.20 -13.76
CA ALA A 164 -6.61 5.28 -12.84
C ALA A 164 -7.64 6.00 -11.94
N ILE A 165 -7.26 7.15 -11.36
CA ILE A 165 -8.18 7.97 -10.55
C ILE A 165 -9.41 8.37 -11.37
N THR A 166 -9.22 8.79 -12.61
CA THR A 166 -10.31 9.23 -13.49
C THR A 166 -11.24 8.06 -13.83
N THR A 167 -10.64 6.92 -14.17
CA THR A 167 -11.36 5.69 -14.54
C THR A 167 -12.13 5.11 -13.35
N LEU A 168 -11.50 5.03 -12.16
CA LEU A 168 -12.16 4.53 -10.95
C LEU A 168 -13.30 5.45 -10.48
N ARG A 169 -13.15 6.78 -10.63
CA ARG A 169 -14.26 7.70 -10.38
C ARG A 169 -15.44 7.46 -11.33
N ARG A 170 -15.17 7.14 -12.60
CA ARG A 170 -16.22 6.76 -13.54
C ARG A 170 -16.90 5.45 -13.10
N ALA A 171 -16.16 4.44 -12.69
CA ALA A 171 -16.74 3.21 -12.16
C ALA A 171 -17.68 3.49 -10.97
N LEU A 172 -17.25 4.34 -10.02
CA LEU A 172 -18.06 4.75 -8.88
C LEU A 172 -19.25 5.67 -9.22
N GLN A 173 -19.26 6.29 -10.40
CA GLN A 173 -20.45 6.99 -10.92
C GLN A 173 -21.48 6.01 -11.49
N LEU A 174 -21.02 4.89 -12.07
CA LEU A 174 -21.87 3.82 -12.59
C LEU A 174 -22.44 2.97 -11.47
N ASP A 175 -21.62 2.61 -10.49
CA ASP A 175 -22.00 1.88 -9.29
C ASP A 175 -21.34 2.54 -8.07
N SER A 176 -22.15 3.26 -7.28
CA SER A 176 -21.66 3.95 -6.08
C SER A 176 -21.24 3.00 -4.95
N ASP A 177 -21.67 1.75 -4.99
CA ASP A 177 -21.44 0.76 -3.92
C ASP A 177 -20.33 -0.24 -4.27
N HIS A 178 -19.65 -0.02 -5.39
CA HIS A 178 -18.52 -0.85 -5.81
C HIS A 178 -17.33 -0.69 -4.83
N SER A 179 -17.26 -1.57 -3.83
CA SER A 179 -16.31 -1.49 -2.71
C SER A 179 -14.85 -1.57 -3.17
N GLU A 180 -14.53 -2.49 -4.08
CA GLU A 180 -13.17 -2.68 -4.58
C GLU A 180 -12.64 -1.44 -5.31
N ALA A 181 -13.43 -0.85 -6.22
CA ALA A 181 -13.05 0.39 -6.91
C ALA A 181 -12.83 1.54 -5.93
N ARG A 182 -13.62 1.58 -4.85
CA ARG A 182 -13.51 2.56 -3.78
C ARG A 182 -12.21 2.40 -3.00
N ILE A 183 -11.84 1.17 -2.66
CA ILE A 183 -10.61 0.83 -1.95
C ILE A 183 -9.38 1.18 -2.82
N TYR A 184 -9.37 0.78 -4.08
CA TYR A 184 -8.30 1.13 -5.01
C TYR A 184 -8.12 2.64 -5.15
N LEU A 185 -9.22 3.38 -5.37
CA LEU A 185 -9.18 4.84 -5.46
C LEU A 185 -8.66 5.48 -4.16
N GLY A 186 -9.13 5.00 -3.02
CA GLY A 186 -8.67 5.48 -1.72
C GLY A 186 -7.18 5.26 -1.50
N ASN A 187 -6.66 4.08 -1.86
CA ASN A 187 -5.24 3.77 -1.76
C ASN A 187 -4.38 4.64 -2.68
N ILE A 188 -4.80 4.86 -3.93
CA ILE A 188 -4.07 5.74 -4.86
C ILE A 188 -4.03 7.18 -4.33
N LEU A 189 -5.14 7.67 -3.79
CA LEU A 189 -5.20 9.01 -3.19
C LEU A 189 -4.34 9.13 -1.93
N TYR A 190 -4.28 8.06 -1.11
CA TYR A 190 -3.37 8.00 0.05
C TYR A 190 -1.91 8.12 -0.38
N ASP A 191 -1.48 7.32 -1.37
CA ASP A 191 -0.10 7.34 -1.88
C ASP A 191 0.28 8.68 -2.52
N ARG A 192 -0.71 9.43 -3.02
CA ARG A 192 -0.57 10.79 -3.53
C ARG A 192 -0.48 11.86 -2.43
N GLY A 193 -0.85 11.52 -1.18
CA GLY A 193 -0.93 12.44 -0.05
C GLY A 193 -2.26 13.20 0.07
N ASP A 194 -3.26 12.85 -0.75
CA ASP A 194 -4.61 13.44 -0.70
C ASP A 194 -5.44 12.74 0.41
N TYR A 195 -5.00 12.84 1.66
CA TYR A 195 -5.49 12.06 2.80
C TYR A 195 -6.98 12.26 3.11
N GLU A 196 -7.51 13.49 2.94
CA GLU A 196 -8.93 13.75 3.15
C GLU A 196 -9.80 13.03 2.10
N ALA A 197 -9.36 13.07 0.83
CA ALA A 197 -10.05 12.37 -0.24
C ALA A 197 -9.89 10.84 -0.12
N ALA A 198 -8.72 10.36 0.30
CA ALA A 198 -8.49 8.96 0.59
C ALA A 198 -9.44 8.46 1.68
N LEU A 199 -9.53 9.16 2.81
CA LEU A 199 -10.42 8.81 3.90
C LEU A 199 -11.90 8.85 3.46
N TYR A 200 -12.31 9.83 2.64
CA TYR A 200 -13.67 9.89 2.10
C TYR A 200 -14.06 8.61 1.36
N HIS A 201 -13.15 8.01 0.62
CA HIS A 201 -13.40 6.76 -0.09
C HIS A 201 -13.29 5.54 0.83
N LEU A 202 -12.20 5.41 1.57
CA LEU A 202 -11.94 4.24 2.43
C LEU A 202 -12.95 4.10 3.58
N ASP A 203 -13.42 5.20 4.17
CA ASP A 203 -14.41 5.19 5.26
C ASP A 203 -15.81 4.71 4.83
N ARG A 204 -16.04 4.58 3.52
CA ARG A 204 -17.28 4.06 2.92
C ARG A 204 -17.21 2.60 2.51
N SER A 205 -16.09 1.94 2.75
CA SER A 205 -15.95 0.49 2.63
C SER A 205 -16.15 -0.19 3.99
N SER A 206 -16.48 -1.46 3.98
CA SER A 206 -16.52 -2.29 5.18
C SER A 206 -15.12 -2.86 5.49
N PRO A 207 -14.78 -3.12 6.76
CA PRO A 207 -13.55 -3.87 7.09
C PRO A 207 -13.42 -5.19 6.32
N ASP A 208 -14.56 -5.87 6.08
CA ASP A 208 -14.60 -7.15 5.37
C ASP A 208 -14.29 -7.04 3.88
N ASP A 209 -14.45 -5.84 3.29
CA ASP A 209 -14.10 -5.58 1.89
C ASP A 209 -12.58 -5.52 1.67
N HIS A 210 -11.79 -5.36 2.74
CA HIS A 210 -10.35 -5.26 2.66
C HIS A 210 -9.69 -6.64 2.79
N TRP A 211 -8.79 -6.95 1.84
CA TRP A 211 -8.09 -8.24 1.72
C TRP A 211 -6.62 -8.20 2.13
N ASP A 212 -6.08 -7.01 2.44
CA ASP A 212 -4.69 -6.82 2.85
C ASP A 212 -4.56 -5.96 4.10
N GLU A 213 -3.55 -6.25 4.90
CA GLU A 213 -3.26 -5.55 6.15
C GLU A 213 -2.90 -4.07 5.93
N LEU A 214 -2.19 -3.78 4.83
CA LEU A 214 -1.73 -2.42 4.54
C LEU A 214 -2.91 -1.47 4.31
N GLY A 215 -3.94 -1.92 3.58
CA GLY A 215 -5.17 -1.15 3.36
C GLY A 215 -5.89 -0.84 4.67
N ILE A 216 -6.02 -1.84 5.56
CA ILE A 216 -6.61 -1.66 6.89
C ILE A 216 -5.76 -0.71 7.74
N TRP A 217 -4.45 -0.87 7.73
CA TRP A 217 -3.55 -0.01 8.50
C TRP A 217 -3.65 1.45 8.06
N ARG A 218 -3.69 1.71 6.76
CA ARG A 218 -3.87 3.05 6.18
C ARG A 218 -5.16 3.72 6.66
N ILE A 219 -6.28 3.00 6.68
CA ILE A 219 -7.55 3.58 7.12
C ILE A 219 -7.55 3.86 8.63
N ILE A 220 -6.94 2.99 9.44
CA ILE A 220 -6.79 3.23 10.88
C ILE A 220 -5.96 4.51 11.10
N GLU A 221 -4.83 4.67 10.40
CA GLU A 221 -3.97 5.84 10.50
C GLU A 221 -4.71 7.12 10.07
N LEU A 222 -5.43 7.08 8.95
CA LEU A 222 -6.21 8.20 8.46
C LEU A 222 -7.31 8.61 9.47
N LYS A 223 -8.06 7.64 9.99
CA LYS A 223 -9.09 7.90 11.01
C LYS A 223 -8.49 8.53 12.27
N LYS A 224 -7.37 8.02 12.76
CA LYS A 224 -6.66 8.57 13.92
C LYS A 224 -6.20 10.01 13.66
N THR A 225 -5.66 10.27 12.50
CA THR A 225 -5.10 11.58 12.16
C THR A 225 -6.17 12.62 11.88
N VAL A 226 -7.14 12.30 11.02
CA VAL A 226 -8.16 13.25 10.54
C VAL A 226 -9.24 13.47 11.61
N TYR A 227 -9.76 12.37 12.21
CA TYR A 227 -10.79 12.45 13.25
C TYR A 227 -10.22 12.61 14.66
N ARG A 228 -8.89 12.61 14.81
CA ARG A 228 -8.17 12.71 16.10
C ARG A 228 -8.58 11.62 17.10
N LEU A 229 -8.82 10.42 16.61
CA LEU A 229 -9.20 9.28 17.43
C LEU A 229 -7.98 8.74 18.21
N ARG A 230 -8.25 8.15 19.38
CA ARG A 230 -7.25 7.43 20.17
C ARG A 230 -7.25 5.96 19.81
N ASP A 231 -6.17 5.24 20.12
CA ASP A 231 -6.02 3.81 19.81
C ASP A 231 -7.13 2.91 20.35
N ASN A 232 -7.75 3.31 21.46
CA ASN A 232 -8.84 2.58 22.11
C ASN A 232 -10.24 3.10 21.72
N ASP A 233 -10.35 3.90 20.67
CA ASP A 233 -11.64 4.42 20.22
C ASP A 233 -12.48 3.29 19.61
N GLY A 234 -13.79 3.27 19.95
CA GLY A 234 -14.72 2.26 19.48
C GLY A 234 -14.89 2.23 17.95
N GLU A 235 -14.66 3.35 17.28
CA GLU A 235 -14.73 3.44 15.81
C GLU A 235 -13.59 2.71 15.09
N LEU A 236 -12.46 2.52 15.77
CA LEU A 236 -11.32 1.79 15.23
C LEU A 236 -11.44 0.28 15.43
N LYS A 237 -12.25 -0.16 16.39
CA LYS A 237 -12.33 -1.55 16.77
C LYS A 237 -12.65 -2.52 15.63
N PRO A 238 -13.63 -2.29 14.75
CA PRO A 238 -13.91 -3.20 13.63
C PRO A 238 -12.71 -3.37 12.69
N TRP A 239 -11.97 -2.29 12.45
CA TRP A 239 -10.77 -2.28 11.61
C TRP A 239 -9.59 -3.01 12.30
N GLN A 240 -9.43 -2.82 13.60
CA GLN A 240 -8.41 -3.52 14.39
C GLN A 240 -8.70 -5.01 14.50
N ASP A 241 -9.96 -5.39 14.64
CA ASP A 241 -10.36 -6.80 14.69
C ASP A 241 -10.09 -7.45 13.30
N ARG A 242 -10.46 -6.78 12.21
CA ARG A 242 -10.14 -7.27 10.84
C ARG A 242 -8.64 -7.39 10.58
N LEU A 243 -7.85 -6.43 11.06
CA LEU A 243 -6.38 -6.50 10.94
C LEU A 243 -5.81 -7.73 11.63
N LYS A 244 -6.34 -8.09 12.80
CA LYS A 244 -5.94 -9.32 13.51
C LYS A 244 -6.35 -10.59 12.77
N ASP A 245 -7.55 -10.58 12.16
CA ASP A 245 -8.04 -11.72 11.37
C ASP A 245 -7.16 -11.96 10.15
N LEU A 246 -6.69 -10.88 9.49
CA LEU A 246 -5.79 -10.97 8.34
C LEU A 246 -4.37 -11.39 8.72
N ALA A 247 -3.86 -10.91 9.85
CA ALA A 247 -2.53 -11.27 10.34
C ALA A 247 -2.44 -12.75 10.75
N GLY A 248 -3.60 -13.40 11.01
CA GLY A 248 -3.65 -14.78 11.45
C GLY A 248 -3.15 -14.99 12.89
N GLU A 249 -2.98 -16.24 13.27
CA GLU A 249 -2.31 -16.56 14.53
C GLU A 249 -0.80 -16.32 14.39
N PRO A 250 -0.18 -15.58 15.34
CA PRO A 250 1.25 -15.33 15.30
C PRO A 250 2.00 -16.66 15.31
N ASP A 251 2.97 -16.80 14.45
CA ASP A 251 3.86 -17.95 14.45
C ASP A 251 4.96 -17.82 15.53
N ASP A 252 5.75 -18.89 15.75
CA ASP A 252 6.83 -18.89 16.74
C ASP A 252 7.88 -17.78 16.49
N ILE A 253 8.00 -17.30 15.24
CA ILE A 253 8.91 -16.21 14.86
C ILE A 253 8.32 -14.88 15.26
N ASP A 254 7.03 -14.67 15.02
CA ASP A 254 6.30 -13.46 15.40
C ASP A 254 6.30 -13.28 16.92
N GLU A 255 6.08 -14.36 17.67
CA GLU A 255 6.17 -14.35 19.13
C GLU A 255 7.58 -13.97 19.61
N MET A 256 8.61 -14.54 18.99
CA MET A 256 10.00 -14.22 19.32
C MET A 256 10.36 -12.77 18.98
N LEU A 257 9.87 -12.24 17.85
CA LEU A 257 10.06 -10.83 17.47
C LEU A 257 9.34 -9.90 18.44
N ALA A 258 8.12 -10.20 18.81
CA ALA A 258 7.36 -9.44 19.80
C ALA A 258 8.07 -9.42 21.19
N GLU A 259 8.66 -10.54 21.61
CA GLU A 259 9.48 -10.58 22.83
C GLU A 259 10.74 -9.71 22.72
N ILE A 260 11.40 -9.69 21.57
CA ILE A 260 12.59 -8.85 21.32
C ILE A 260 12.19 -7.38 21.36
N GLU A 261 11.13 -7.00 20.66
CA GLU A 261 10.62 -5.62 20.66
C GLU A 261 10.22 -5.15 22.06
N ALA A 262 9.52 -5.99 22.81
CA ALA A 262 9.16 -5.68 24.19
C ALA A 262 10.40 -5.44 25.07
N LYS A 263 11.45 -6.26 24.93
CA LYS A 263 12.71 -6.10 25.66
C LYS A 263 13.47 -4.83 25.24
N VAL A 264 13.44 -4.46 23.95
CA VAL A 264 14.05 -3.22 23.45
C VAL A 264 13.32 -2.01 24.04
N VAL A 265 11.98 -2.00 23.98
CA VAL A 265 11.17 -0.92 24.56
C VAL A 265 11.40 -0.79 26.07
N GLU A 266 11.49 -1.91 26.81
CA GLU A 266 11.77 -1.92 28.23
C GLU A 266 13.19 -1.36 28.50
N SER A 267 14.20 -1.77 27.74
CA SER A 267 15.57 -1.27 27.82
C SER A 267 15.66 0.24 27.53
N ASP A 268 14.95 0.70 26.50
CA ASP A 268 14.92 2.14 26.15
C ASP A 268 14.21 2.97 27.25
N GLN A 269 13.15 2.43 27.86
CA GLN A 269 12.48 3.07 28.98
C GLN A 269 13.36 3.10 30.23
N GLU A 270 14.12 2.04 30.51
CA GLU A 270 15.08 2.00 31.60
C GLU A 270 16.25 2.98 31.38
N GLN A 271 16.78 3.08 30.14
CA GLN A 271 17.80 4.04 29.79
C GLN A 271 17.28 5.50 29.90
N ALA A 272 16.07 5.75 29.43
CA ALA A 272 15.44 7.06 29.55
C ALA A 272 15.19 7.44 31.02
N ARG A 273 14.77 6.47 31.85
CA ARG A 273 14.65 6.65 33.32
C ARG A 273 16.00 6.95 33.96
N GLY A 274 17.03 6.17 33.63
CA GLY A 274 18.39 6.40 34.12
C GLY A 274 18.95 7.76 33.72
N GLN A 275 18.67 8.21 32.49
CA GLN A 275 19.04 9.55 32.05
C GLN A 275 18.29 10.65 32.82
N LEU A 276 16.98 10.49 33.04
CA LEU A 276 16.18 11.43 33.84
C LEU A 276 16.63 11.49 35.29
N GLU A 277 17.01 10.38 35.91
CA GLU A 277 17.57 10.34 37.25
C GLU A 277 18.95 11.03 37.33
N LEU A 278 19.81 10.77 36.33
CA LEU A 278 21.11 11.45 36.20
C LEU A 278 20.94 12.98 35.98
N PHE A 279 19.99 13.36 35.13
CA PHE A 279 19.67 14.78 34.91
C PHE A 279 19.09 15.43 36.18
N GLY A 280 18.20 14.73 36.89
CA GLY A 280 17.66 15.17 38.15
C GLY A 280 18.76 15.36 39.22
N ALA A 281 19.69 14.42 39.33
CA ALA A 281 20.84 14.52 40.22
C ALA A 281 21.81 15.65 39.82
N LEU A 282 22.02 15.84 38.50
CA LEU A 282 22.83 16.95 37.99
C LEU A 282 22.18 18.29 38.23
N LEU A 283 20.88 18.44 37.99
CA LEU A 283 20.13 19.68 38.29
C LEU A 283 20.13 20.00 39.79
N THR A 284 20.00 18.98 40.64
CA THR A 284 20.11 19.17 42.10
C THR A 284 21.52 19.58 42.55
N SER A 285 22.54 19.04 41.90
CA SER A 285 23.95 19.40 42.10
C SER A 285 24.23 20.83 41.60
N LEU A 286 23.62 21.25 40.50
CA LEU A 286 23.73 22.60 39.92
C LEU A 286 22.91 23.62 40.73
N ALA A 287 21.73 23.27 41.24
CA ALA A 287 20.93 24.13 42.12
C ALA A 287 21.61 24.41 43.49
N GLY A 288 22.56 23.57 43.89
CA GLY A 288 23.41 23.81 45.04
C GLY A 288 24.61 24.77 44.78
N ARG A 289 24.86 25.17 43.53
CA ARG A 289 25.84 26.15 43.11
C ARG A 289 25.13 27.33 42.45
N THR A 290 24.57 28.20 43.24
CA THR A 290 24.21 29.54 42.79
C THR A 290 25.46 30.39 42.80
N GLU A 291 26.32 30.25 41.79
CA GLU A 291 27.13 31.37 41.34
C GLU A 291 26.18 32.22 40.47
N ASP A 292 26.05 33.51 40.79
CA ASP A 292 25.33 34.44 39.92
C ASP A 292 25.88 34.30 38.48
N PRO A 293 25.04 34.17 37.45
CA PRO A 293 25.52 34.04 36.10
C PRO A 293 26.40 35.22 35.75
N GLU A 294 27.65 34.96 35.31
CA GLU A 294 28.53 36.03 34.84
C GLU A 294 27.86 36.74 33.67
N LEU A 295 27.50 37.98 33.89
CA LEU A 295 26.91 38.83 32.87
C LEU A 295 28.04 39.47 32.04
N HIS A 296 27.93 39.33 30.75
CA HIS A 296 28.87 39.87 29.77
C HIS A 296 28.23 41.03 29.00
N THR A 297 29.09 41.93 28.49
CA THR A 297 28.66 43.04 27.64
C THR A 297 29.39 42.94 26.31
N VAL A 298 28.65 42.90 25.22
CA VAL A 298 29.17 42.84 23.85
C VAL A 298 28.67 44.02 23.04
N ALA A 299 29.59 44.81 22.50
CA ALA A 299 29.26 45.91 21.60
C ALA A 299 29.24 45.42 20.14
N LEU A 300 28.09 45.59 19.47
CA LEU A 300 27.93 45.29 18.04
C LEU A 300 28.46 46.45 17.18
N ASP A 301 28.23 47.69 17.64
CA ASP A 301 28.72 48.92 17.02
C ASP A 301 28.85 50.02 18.10
N GLU A 302 29.19 51.26 17.70
CA GLU A 302 29.39 52.38 18.65
C GLU A 302 28.11 52.79 19.43
N ARG A 303 26.93 52.28 19.00
CA ARG A 303 25.62 52.68 19.56
C ARG A 303 24.83 51.53 20.17
N ARG A 304 25.22 50.29 19.87
CA ARG A 304 24.47 49.10 20.33
C ARG A 304 25.36 48.21 21.16
N GLN A 305 24.96 47.99 22.40
CA GLN A 305 25.56 47.04 23.34
C GLN A 305 24.50 46.06 23.78
N LEU A 306 24.87 44.79 23.92
CA LEU A 306 24.05 43.72 24.42
C LEU A 306 24.62 43.26 25.75
N GLU A 307 23.74 42.99 26.70
CA GLU A 307 24.13 42.55 28.06
C GLU A 307 23.36 41.28 28.41
N GLY A 308 24.03 40.30 29.02
CA GLY A 308 23.44 39.04 29.43
C GLY A 308 24.47 37.92 29.53
N THR A 309 24.00 36.71 29.73
CA THR A 309 24.82 35.51 29.53
C THR A 309 25.20 35.34 28.06
N TRP A 310 26.16 34.45 27.74
CA TRP A 310 26.56 34.25 26.35
C TRP A 310 25.40 33.83 25.47
N ASP A 311 24.51 32.95 25.95
CA ASP A 311 23.34 32.50 25.22
C ASP A 311 22.34 33.62 24.97
N GLU A 312 22.04 34.44 25.99
CA GLU A 312 21.15 35.59 25.86
C GLU A 312 21.72 36.66 24.89
N ILE A 313 23.04 36.82 24.85
CA ILE A 313 23.69 37.73 23.90
C ILE A 313 23.53 37.20 22.46
N VAL A 314 23.72 35.93 22.21
CA VAL A 314 23.51 35.32 20.87
C VAL A 314 22.06 35.41 20.46
N ASP A 315 21.11 35.17 21.35
CA ASP A 315 19.67 35.34 21.10
C ASP A 315 19.34 36.78 20.70
N GLN A 316 19.89 37.78 21.46
CA GLN A 316 19.70 39.20 21.15
C GLN A 316 20.34 39.58 19.81
N MET A 317 21.50 38.99 19.46
CA MET A 317 22.14 39.19 18.14
C MET A 317 21.29 38.63 17.03
N HIS A 318 20.72 37.42 17.20
CA HIS A 318 19.82 36.81 16.25
C HIS A 318 18.55 37.64 16.03
N LEU A 319 17.94 38.15 17.11
CA LEU A 319 16.79 39.03 17.03
C LEU A 319 17.12 40.34 16.30
N ALA A 320 18.31 40.92 16.57
CA ALA A 320 18.77 42.16 15.96
C ALA A 320 19.11 42.01 14.46
N SER A 321 19.44 40.80 14.00
CA SER A 321 19.78 40.49 12.60
C SER A 321 18.61 40.57 11.63
N GLY A 322 17.37 40.56 12.13
CA GLY A 322 16.13 40.50 11.33
C GLY A 322 15.81 39.12 10.76
N THR A 323 16.65 38.11 10.98
CA THR A 323 16.45 36.73 10.52
C THR A 323 15.65 35.85 11.51
N ALA A 324 15.33 36.38 12.69
CA ALA A 324 14.61 35.70 13.77
C ALA A 324 13.21 35.18 13.37
N ARG A 325 12.68 35.59 12.21
CA ARG A 325 11.39 35.13 11.70
C ARG A 325 11.47 33.83 10.86
N THR A 326 12.68 33.42 10.46
CA THR A 326 12.86 32.36 9.43
C THR A 326 13.89 31.30 9.80
N GLY A 327 14.53 31.34 10.97
CA GLY A 327 15.57 30.40 11.33
C GLY A 327 15.79 30.21 12.83
N THR A 328 16.51 29.16 13.21
CA THR A 328 16.96 28.91 14.59
C THR A 328 18.22 29.68 14.91
N VAL A 329 18.56 29.79 16.22
CA VAL A 329 19.81 30.40 16.69
C VAL A 329 21.03 29.70 16.11
N GLU A 330 21.01 28.41 15.97
CA GLU A 330 22.08 27.59 15.37
C GLU A 330 22.28 27.92 13.88
N GLU A 331 21.19 28.07 13.13
CA GLU A 331 21.24 28.51 11.73
C GLU A 331 21.77 29.94 11.58
N TYR A 332 21.41 30.79 12.51
CA TYR A 332 21.97 32.17 12.63
C TYR A 332 23.47 32.10 12.85
N MET A 333 23.95 31.39 13.88
CA MET A 333 25.39 31.24 14.16
C MET A 333 26.15 30.68 12.95
N ALA A 334 25.61 29.63 12.27
CA ALA A 334 26.23 29.07 11.10
C ALA A 334 26.30 30.04 9.91
N THR A 335 25.31 30.92 9.79
CA THR A 335 25.27 31.93 8.72
C THR A 335 26.27 33.06 8.98
N GLU A 336 26.32 33.56 10.20
CA GLU A 336 27.29 34.60 10.59
C GLU A 336 28.74 34.07 10.61
N ALA A 337 28.96 32.79 10.97
CA ALA A 337 30.26 32.16 10.86
C ALA A 337 30.77 32.11 9.40
N ARG A 338 29.91 31.76 8.45
CA ARG A 338 30.23 31.82 7.00
C ARG A 338 30.51 33.24 6.53
N ARG A 339 29.73 34.19 6.99
CA ARG A 339 29.93 35.61 6.68
C ARG A 339 31.27 36.11 7.23
N ALA A 340 31.59 35.79 8.48
CA ALA A 340 32.85 36.11 9.11
C ALA A 340 34.05 35.53 8.34
N HIS A 341 33.96 34.27 7.95
CA HIS A 341 34.96 33.60 7.13
C HIS A 341 35.18 34.30 5.78
N THR A 342 34.08 34.71 5.12
CA THR A 342 34.16 35.42 3.83
C THR A 342 34.83 36.78 3.96
N LEU A 343 34.60 37.49 5.09
CA LEU A 343 35.11 38.82 5.30
C LEU A 343 36.56 38.86 5.84
N THR A 344 36.92 37.87 6.65
CA THR A 344 38.20 37.94 7.43
C THR A 344 39.14 36.73 7.15
N GLY A 345 38.64 35.67 6.50
CA GLY A 345 39.39 34.41 6.32
C GLY A 345 39.49 33.56 7.59
N LEU A 346 38.95 33.96 8.71
CA LEU A 346 39.02 33.24 9.99
C LEU A 346 37.84 32.27 10.11
N THR A 347 38.11 31.11 10.70
CA THR A 347 37.08 30.12 11.01
C THR A 347 36.47 30.43 12.36
N VAL A 348 35.13 30.59 12.38
CA VAL A 348 34.34 30.86 13.59
C VAL A 348 33.69 29.58 14.09
N SER A 349 33.92 29.24 15.37
CA SER A 349 33.27 28.11 16.01
C SER A 349 31.79 28.40 16.22
N THR A 350 30.94 27.37 16.04
CA THR A 350 29.51 27.40 16.34
C THR A 350 29.11 26.30 17.33
N SER A 351 30.08 25.78 18.12
CA SER A 351 29.84 24.71 19.07
C SER A 351 28.98 25.13 20.28
N ASP A 352 29.14 26.39 20.70
CA ASP A 352 28.43 26.98 21.82
C ASP A 352 28.48 28.52 21.69
N ALA A 353 27.60 29.21 22.44
CA ALA A 353 27.43 30.67 22.38
C ALA A 353 28.71 31.44 22.77
N GLU A 354 29.42 30.99 23.79
CA GLU A 354 30.67 31.63 24.23
C GLU A 354 31.76 31.55 23.15
N SER A 355 31.99 30.34 22.64
CA SER A 355 32.98 30.10 21.58
C SER A 355 32.67 30.91 20.34
N PHE A 356 31.39 31.01 19.99
CA PHE A 356 30.92 31.77 18.84
C PHE A 356 31.19 33.29 19.04
N VAL A 357 30.73 33.86 20.15
CA VAL A 357 30.92 35.33 20.42
C VAL A 357 32.40 35.69 20.52
N ARG A 358 33.22 34.86 21.17
CA ARG A 358 34.66 35.06 21.23
C ARG A 358 35.34 35.01 19.86
N ALA A 359 34.91 34.08 19.01
CA ALA A 359 35.49 33.94 17.68
C ALA A 359 35.09 35.09 16.73
N ILE A 360 33.84 35.57 16.76
CA ILE A 360 33.45 36.77 15.98
C ILE A 360 34.04 38.06 16.53
N ALA A 361 34.32 38.12 17.83
CA ALA A 361 35.07 39.24 18.43
C ALA A 361 36.53 39.22 17.98
N HIS A 362 37.17 38.05 17.91
CA HIS A 362 38.51 37.89 17.37
C HIS A 362 38.58 38.23 15.87
N ALA A 363 37.51 37.98 15.13
CA ALA A 363 37.35 38.40 13.74
C ALA A 363 37.08 39.91 13.58
N GLY A 364 36.94 40.65 14.67
CA GLY A 364 36.74 42.09 14.65
C GLY A 364 35.31 42.53 14.27
N LEU A 365 34.34 41.62 14.30
CA LEU A 365 32.96 41.90 13.92
C LEU A 365 32.12 42.43 15.10
N VAL A 366 32.53 42.11 16.32
CA VAL A 366 31.94 42.61 17.58
C VAL A 366 33.06 42.87 18.57
N ARG A 367 32.77 43.55 19.67
CA ARG A 367 33.76 43.84 20.73
C ARG A 367 33.21 43.40 22.09
N ILE A 368 33.89 42.49 22.77
CA ILE A 368 33.61 42.15 24.16
C ILE A 368 34.12 43.29 25.05
N VAL A 369 33.24 43.87 25.86
CA VAL A 369 33.50 45.03 26.70
C VAL A 369 33.79 44.59 28.13
N LYS A 370 33.03 43.57 28.63
CA LYS A 370 33.16 42.99 29.95
C LYS A 370 32.78 41.50 29.91
#